data_0b1c68fc8c4fc2c45b58265893d3d897
#
_entry.id   0b1c68fc8c4fc2c45b58265893d3d897
#
_cell.length_a   1.000
_cell.length_b   1.000
_cell.length_c   1.000
_cell.angle_alpha   90.00
_cell.angle_beta   90.00
_cell.angle_gamma   90.00
#
_symmetry.space_group_name_H-M   'P 1'
#
loop_
_entity.id
_entity.type
_entity.pdbx_description
1 polymer ?
#
loop_
_entity_poly.entity_id
_entity_poly.type
_entity_poly.pdbx_seq_one_letter_code
_entity_poly.pdbx_strand_id
1 'polypeptide(L)'
;PSQIGIIGGSRLTNEDAYAWAKLAKSVIKTDSIDAQQSDGLPAEMLFGLPRATIDDAVRAQVLVLLAPDLREELPILYLRLREAALRKNTTIIECSPTPTALGAHGAIHLSYLPGEAARLVEALCGKKDAEVPGVDAEALHRARSALKSAQENDGVEGASGIVVVIGRASLAESEETIAYGATCLNAHYPDAKFLSALRRSNVHGALEMGCSPGLLPGRVGLEEARSWYASTWGELPERRGLNTAGILQATAMGELTTLVLLGSDPLADFPDRQLVRTAFERAPFICFVGTHEDQSSLRAHVVVPVAGDAECSGTTTNLEGRISRLAPKVVPPGVSWPAWMVAAEIARRLGSDLGFANLEDIQDEIARVAPSHRGFHPQMLIEPRYRDGVVVPLAKTTVSIGSRRNGVPRPIDPIATPGIASVEDQGAPLRAGATTTSREDETTSQSGARPALVSSHPLGDAPIPPKLDSYSLRLVVNRSLYDSGTLVSSSPSLAPLVCEAKLSVHPLELARLGITDGEMLRVRSARASLEVQAREDASILRNVVALHMNAKGSRTPGGTDAAELIDVESLAMDIHLESI
;
A
#
# COMPACT_ATOMS: atom_id res chain seq x y z
N PRO A 1 13.72 -17.57 -17.78
CA PRO A 1 13.34 -17.03 -16.46
C PRO A 1 13.40 -15.51 -16.43
N SER A 2 14.48 -14.91 -16.94
CA SER A 2 14.69 -13.45 -16.96
C SER A 2 13.76 -12.68 -17.92
N GLN A 3 12.89 -13.35 -18.66
CA GLN A 3 12.03 -12.75 -19.68
C GLN A 3 10.55 -12.67 -19.26
N ILE A 4 10.24 -12.97 -17.99
CA ILE A 4 8.86 -13.02 -17.48
C ILE A 4 8.70 -12.01 -16.35
N GLY A 5 7.74 -11.11 -16.49
CA GLY A 5 7.30 -10.18 -15.44
C GLY A 5 5.87 -10.47 -15.00
N ILE A 6 5.60 -10.38 -13.69
CA ILE A 6 4.29 -10.59 -13.09
C ILE A 6 3.86 -9.30 -12.38
N ILE A 7 2.71 -8.76 -12.77
CA ILE A 7 2.17 -7.51 -12.22
C ILE A 7 0.85 -7.79 -11.51
N GLY A 8 0.76 -7.51 -10.21
CA GLY A 8 -0.46 -7.64 -9.43
C GLY A 8 -0.36 -8.60 -8.26
N GLY A 9 -1.51 -9.14 -7.82
CA GLY A 9 -1.64 -9.98 -6.63
C GLY A 9 -2.29 -9.28 -5.44
N SER A 10 -2.39 -7.97 -5.43
CA SER A 10 -2.92 -7.16 -4.32
C SER A 10 -4.44 -7.20 -4.13
N ARG A 11 -5.16 -7.86 -5.03
CA ARG A 11 -6.61 -8.14 -4.91
C ARG A 11 -6.91 -9.60 -4.60
N LEU A 12 -5.89 -10.40 -4.35
CA LEU A 12 -5.97 -11.83 -4.02
C LEU A 12 -5.86 -12.06 -2.52
N THR A 13 -6.12 -13.29 -2.07
CA THR A 13 -5.84 -13.70 -0.68
C THR A 13 -4.34 -13.79 -0.40
N ASN A 14 -3.95 -13.87 0.87
CA ASN A 14 -2.56 -14.10 1.26
C ASN A 14 -2.04 -15.42 0.70
N GLU A 15 -2.88 -16.45 0.73
CA GLU A 15 -2.55 -17.78 0.24
C GLU A 15 -2.37 -17.82 -1.28
N ASP A 16 -3.21 -17.10 -2.02
CA ASP A 16 -3.05 -16.94 -3.47
C ASP A 16 -1.74 -16.20 -3.78
N ALA A 17 -1.49 -15.07 -3.09
CA ALA A 17 -0.27 -14.28 -3.27
C ALA A 17 0.99 -15.11 -2.95
N TYR A 18 0.96 -15.91 -1.88
CA TYR A 18 2.04 -16.82 -1.52
C TYR A 18 2.32 -17.85 -2.62
N ALA A 19 1.27 -18.49 -3.14
CA ALA A 19 1.40 -19.51 -4.20
C ALA A 19 1.99 -18.90 -5.48
N TRP A 20 1.55 -17.69 -5.86
CA TRP A 20 2.09 -16.99 -7.02
C TRP A 20 3.52 -16.51 -6.80
N ALA A 21 3.89 -16.04 -5.61
CA ALA A 21 5.27 -15.70 -5.28
C ALA A 21 6.18 -16.93 -5.32
N LYS A 22 5.69 -18.09 -4.82
CA LYS A 22 6.41 -19.37 -4.90
C LYS A 22 6.57 -19.82 -6.35
N LEU A 23 5.50 -19.78 -7.16
CA LEU A 23 5.59 -20.08 -8.59
C LEU A 23 6.63 -19.21 -9.29
N ALA A 24 6.55 -17.90 -9.09
CA ALA A 24 7.48 -16.94 -9.73
C ALA A 24 8.93 -17.21 -9.36
N LYS A 25 9.22 -17.27 -8.06
CA LYS A 25 10.61 -17.28 -7.57
C LYS A 25 11.22 -18.67 -7.54
N SER A 26 10.44 -19.73 -7.25
CA SER A 26 11.00 -21.09 -7.15
C SER A 26 10.89 -21.93 -8.42
N VAL A 27 9.85 -21.74 -9.23
CA VAL A 27 9.63 -22.54 -10.46
C VAL A 27 10.07 -21.78 -11.70
N ILE A 28 9.53 -20.58 -11.91
CA ILE A 28 9.85 -19.74 -13.07
C ILE A 28 11.26 -19.14 -12.91
N LYS A 29 11.75 -18.99 -11.68
CA LYS A 29 13.06 -18.39 -11.35
C LYS A 29 13.14 -16.90 -11.69
N THR A 30 12.03 -16.16 -11.57
CA THR A 30 12.01 -14.72 -11.70
C THR A 30 11.67 -14.07 -10.36
N ASP A 31 12.36 -12.99 -10.02
CA ASP A 31 12.02 -12.11 -8.90
C ASP A 31 11.26 -10.86 -9.37
N SER A 32 10.98 -10.76 -10.69
CA SER A 32 10.19 -9.67 -11.28
C SER A 32 8.69 -9.94 -11.09
N ILE A 33 8.25 -9.83 -9.84
CA ILE A 33 6.84 -9.90 -9.40
C ILE A 33 6.57 -8.72 -8.48
N ASP A 34 5.53 -7.92 -8.78
CA ASP A 34 5.20 -6.74 -7.99
C ASP A 34 3.69 -6.53 -7.86
N ALA A 35 3.22 -6.47 -6.62
CA ALA A 35 1.81 -6.27 -6.28
C ALA A 35 1.37 -4.79 -6.39
N GLN A 36 2.30 -3.84 -6.39
CA GLN A 36 2.04 -2.42 -6.57
C GLN A 36 2.13 -2.04 -8.05
N GLN A 37 1.44 -0.97 -8.43
CA GLN A 37 1.46 -0.47 -9.81
C GLN A 37 2.09 0.93 -9.86
N SER A 38 3.24 1.11 -9.21
CA SER A 38 3.95 2.38 -9.04
C SER A 38 3.09 3.50 -8.43
N ASP A 39 2.05 3.12 -7.73
CA ASP A 39 1.16 4.02 -6.97
C ASP A 39 1.33 3.87 -5.45
N GLY A 40 2.29 3.07 -5.02
CA GLY A 40 2.65 2.81 -3.63
C GLY A 40 4.03 3.35 -3.25
N LEU A 41 4.66 2.68 -2.28
CA LEU A 41 5.96 3.03 -1.72
C LEU A 41 6.86 1.79 -1.66
N PRO A 42 8.19 1.93 -1.60
CA PRO A 42 9.11 0.79 -1.54
C PRO A 42 8.78 -0.17 -0.40
N ALA A 43 8.50 -1.44 -0.71
CA ALA A 43 7.99 -2.42 0.25
C ALA A 43 8.98 -2.71 1.39
N GLU A 44 10.29 -2.72 1.12
CA GLU A 44 11.32 -2.89 2.14
C GLU A 44 11.30 -1.75 3.17
N MET A 45 11.16 -0.51 2.71
CA MET A 45 11.00 0.65 3.58
C MET A 45 9.72 0.52 4.42
N LEU A 46 8.59 0.20 3.81
CA LEU A 46 7.32 0.03 4.51
C LEU A 46 7.38 -1.00 5.64
N PHE A 47 8.04 -2.14 5.39
CA PHE A 47 8.17 -3.20 6.39
C PHE A 47 9.27 -2.95 7.41
N GLY A 48 10.23 -2.11 7.10
CA GLY A 48 11.31 -1.72 7.99
C GLY A 48 10.93 -0.64 9.00
N LEU A 49 9.88 0.14 8.74
CA LEU A 49 9.40 1.17 9.65
C LEU A 49 8.58 0.58 10.83
N PRO A 50 8.65 1.18 12.03
CA PRO A 50 7.79 0.80 13.15
C PRO A 50 6.31 0.96 12.78
N ARG A 51 5.56 -0.14 12.76
CA ARG A 51 4.16 -0.11 12.32
C ARG A 51 3.24 0.38 13.44
N ALA A 52 2.37 1.33 13.13
CA ALA A 52 1.26 1.74 13.96
C ALA A 52 0.05 0.83 13.77
N THR A 53 -0.81 0.76 14.79
CA THR A 53 -2.19 0.30 14.64
C THR A 53 -3.11 1.47 14.31
N ILE A 54 -4.32 1.19 13.84
CA ILE A 54 -5.36 2.21 13.64
C ILE A 54 -5.69 2.89 14.97
N ASP A 55 -5.68 2.14 16.07
CA ASP A 55 -5.92 2.67 17.41
C ASP A 55 -4.75 3.56 17.89
N ASP A 56 -3.50 3.25 17.56
CA ASP A 56 -2.37 4.17 17.79
C ASP A 56 -2.63 5.51 17.10
N ALA A 57 -3.05 5.51 15.83
CA ALA A 57 -3.30 6.73 15.07
C ALA A 57 -4.47 7.55 15.62
N VAL A 58 -5.54 6.90 16.09
CA VAL A 58 -6.71 7.56 16.72
C VAL A 58 -6.35 8.19 18.07
N ARG A 59 -5.34 7.63 18.77
CA ARG A 59 -4.89 8.12 20.08
C ARG A 59 -3.60 8.93 20.01
N ALA A 60 -3.09 9.22 18.83
CA ALA A 60 -1.86 9.97 18.64
C ALA A 60 -1.96 11.38 19.24
N GLN A 61 -0.92 11.83 19.92
CA GLN A 61 -0.79 13.23 20.32
C GLN A 61 -0.58 14.11 19.08
N VAL A 62 0.30 13.65 18.17
CA VAL A 62 0.54 14.28 16.87
C VAL A 62 0.37 13.25 15.76
N LEU A 63 -0.45 13.61 14.78
CA LEU A 63 -0.66 12.85 13.55
C LEU A 63 -0.04 13.63 12.39
N VAL A 64 1.01 13.10 11.79
CA VAL A 64 1.61 13.66 10.57
C VAL A 64 1.00 12.95 9.36
N LEU A 65 0.46 13.71 8.42
CA LEU A 65 -0.07 13.21 7.16
C LEU A 65 0.90 13.56 6.03
N LEU A 66 1.63 12.59 5.56
CA LEU A 66 2.44 12.62 4.33
C LEU A 66 1.83 11.60 3.37
N ALA A 67 0.57 11.84 2.98
CA ALA A 67 -0.31 10.84 2.39
C ALA A 67 -1.33 11.51 1.43
N PRO A 68 -2.02 10.73 0.57
CA PRO A 68 -3.12 11.23 -0.24
C PRO A 68 -4.31 11.64 0.63
N ASP A 69 -5.35 12.26 0.02
CA ASP A 69 -6.61 12.50 0.72
C ASP A 69 -7.24 11.17 1.16
N LEU A 70 -7.19 10.91 2.46
CA LEU A 70 -7.71 9.67 3.05
C LEU A 70 -9.22 9.50 2.86
N ARG A 71 -9.98 10.57 2.63
CA ARG A 71 -11.41 10.48 2.29
C ARG A 71 -11.61 9.77 0.96
N GLU A 72 -10.72 10.01 0.02
CA GLU A 72 -10.78 9.44 -1.33
C GLU A 72 -10.13 8.05 -1.41
N GLU A 73 -9.07 7.79 -0.62
CA GLU A 73 -8.30 6.55 -0.71
C GLU A 73 -8.69 5.51 0.36
N LEU A 74 -8.91 5.94 1.61
CA LEU A 74 -9.16 5.08 2.77
C LEU A 74 -10.28 5.68 3.65
N PRO A 75 -11.55 5.75 3.16
CA PRO A 75 -12.62 6.50 3.81
C PRO A 75 -12.93 6.05 5.23
N ILE A 76 -12.75 4.79 5.58
CA ILE A 76 -12.97 4.29 6.95
C ILE A 76 -11.89 4.82 7.89
N LEU A 77 -10.62 4.83 7.47
CA LEU A 77 -9.54 5.44 8.24
C LEU A 77 -9.80 6.95 8.42
N TYR A 78 -10.18 7.65 7.33
CA TYR A 78 -10.55 9.06 7.39
C TYR A 78 -11.61 9.33 8.46
N LEU A 79 -12.71 8.56 8.51
CA LEU A 79 -13.77 8.75 9.50
C LEU A 79 -13.27 8.58 10.94
N ARG A 80 -12.39 7.60 11.19
CA ARG A 80 -11.79 7.36 12.50
C ARG A 80 -10.87 8.52 12.92
N LEU A 81 -10.01 8.98 12.02
CA LEU A 81 -9.09 10.10 12.29
C LEU A 81 -9.81 11.44 12.40
N ARG A 82 -10.84 11.66 11.59
CA ARG A 82 -11.73 12.84 11.70
C ARG A 82 -12.39 12.91 13.09
N GLU A 83 -12.89 11.78 13.60
CA GLU A 83 -13.47 11.75 14.95
C GLU A 83 -12.43 12.11 16.01
N ALA A 84 -11.19 11.60 15.91
CA ALA A 84 -10.11 11.95 16.82
C ALA A 84 -9.78 13.46 16.76
N ALA A 85 -9.70 14.03 15.57
CA ALA A 85 -9.48 15.46 15.35
C ALA A 85 -10.58 16.33 15.98
N LEU A 86 -11.86 15.97 15.79
CA LEU A 86 -13.00 16.70 16.34
C LEU A 86 -13.03 16.69 17.87
N ARG A 87 -12.51 15.65 18.51
CA ARG A 87 -12.35 15.58 19.97
C ARG A 87 -11.21 16.45 20.50
N LYS A 88 -10.41 17.08 19.60
CA LYS A 88 -9.27 17.97 19.91
C LYS A 88 -8.18 17.32 20.77
N ASN A 89 -8.05 16.00 20.72
CA ASN A 89 -7.02 15.27 21.46
C ASN A 89 -5.76 15.02 20.62
N THR A 90 -5.83 15.29 19.30
CA THR A 90 -4.77 15.03 18.35
C THR A 90 -4.43 16.29 17.56
N THR A 91 -3.17 16.69 17.53
CA THR A 91 -2.69 17.75 16.62
C THR A 91 -2.39 17.14 15.26
N ILE A 92 -3.03 17.63 14.20
CA ILE A 92 -2.79 17.17 12.84
C ILE A 92 -1.78 18.10 12.16
N ILE A 93 -0.74 17.53 11.57
CA ILE A 93 0.22 18.22 10.68
C ILE A 93 0.00 17.63 9.29
N GLU A 94 -0.52 18.43 8.38
CA GLU A 94 -0.79 18.02 7.01
C GLU A 94 0.34 18.50 6.08
N CYS A 95 1.09 17.53 5.52
CA CYS A 95 2.14 17.74 4.52
C CYS A 95 1.61 17.28 3.17
N SER A 96 1.03 18.19 2.39
CA SER A 96 0.41 17.84 1.11
C SER A 96 0.50 19.00 0.12
N PRO A 97 0.70 18.73 -1.20
CA PRO A 97 0.71 19.78 -2.21
C PRO A 97 -0.67 20.40 -2.45
N THR A 98 -1.74 19.70 -2.04
CA THR A 98 -3.14 20.18 -2.10
C THR A 98 -3.84 19.91 -0.78
N PRO A 99 -4.79 20.75 -0.34
CA PRO A 99 -5.54 20.51 0.89
C PRO A 99 -6.31 19.19 0.83
N THR A 100 -6.35 18.46 1.96
CA THR A 100 -7.12 17.23 2.10
C THR A 100 -8.37 17.46 2.96
N ALA A 101 -9.33 16.52 2.88
CA ALA A 101 -10.54 16.59 3.69
C ALA A 101 -10.26 16.53 5.20
N LEU A 102 -9.19 15.86 5.62
CA LEU A 102 -8.84 15.79 7.05
C LEU A 102 -8.24 17.10 7.53
N GLY A 103 -7.50 17.80 6.69
CA GLY A 103 -6.91 19.12 6.95
C GLY A 103 -7.95 20.17 7.37
N ALA A 104 -9.17 20.11 6.85
CA ALA A 104 -10.27 21.03 7.21
C ALA A 104 -10.68 20.98 8.71
N HIS A 105 -10.17 20.01 9.47
CA HIS A 105 -10.49 19.83 10.89
C HIS A 105 -9.43 20.40 11.85
N GLY A 106 -8.81 21.54 11.48
CA GLY A 106 -7.90 22.28 12.35
C GLY A 106 -6.44 21.83 12.26
N ALA A 107 -6.02 21.29 11.10
CA ALA A 107 -4.65 20.91 10.85
C ALA A 107 -3.72 22.12 10.74
N ILE A 108 -2.44 21.89 11.05
CA ILE A 108 -1.35 22.75 10.65
C ILE A 108 -0.97 22.38 9.21
N HIS A 109 -1.32 23.24 8.25
CA HIS A 109 -1.06 22.98 6.84
C HIS A 109 0.37 23.38 6.47
N LEU A 110 1.08 22.44 5.84
CA LEU A 110 2.39 22.62 5.26
C LEU A 110 2.32 22.26 3.77
N SER A 111 1.79 23.21 2.99
CA SER A 111 1.67 23.03 1.54
C SER A 111 3.03 23.17 0.88
N TYR A 112 3.40 22.24 0.03
CA TYR A 112 4.70 22.21 -0.66
C TYR A 112 4.52 22.01 -2.17
N LEU A 113 5.52 22.38 -2.95
CA LEU A 113 5.55 22.07 -4.38
C LEU A 113 5.85 20.59 -4.59
N PRO A 114 5.12 19.86 -5.46
CA PRO A 114 5.44 18.47 -5.80
C PRO A 114 6.94 18.28 -6.10
N GLY A 115 7.52 17.24 -5.49
CA GLY A 115 8.96 16.98 -5.49
C GLY A 115 9.72 17.48 -4.25
N GLU A 116 9.13 18.39 -3.47
CA GLU A 116 9.78 19.00 -2.30
C GLU A 116 9.44 18.30 -0.97
N ALA A 117 8.72 17.18 -0.98
CA ALA A 117 8.33 16.47 0.24
C ALA A 117 9.54 16.10 1.12
N ALA A 118 10.64 15.65 0.52
CA ALA A 118 11.88 15.32 1.23
C ALA A 118 12.44 16.52 2.00
N ARG A 119 12.52 17.69 1.34
CA ARG A 119 13.02 18.96 1.95
C ARG A 119 12.08 19.48 3.02
N LEU A 120 10.76 19.36 2.82
CA LEU A 120 9.79 19.71 3.85
C LEU A 120 10.01 18.88 5.12
N VAL A 121 10.21 17.57 4.98
CA VAL A 121 10.46 16.70 6.13
C VAL A 121 11.81 17.03 6.80
N GLU A 122 12.87 17.29 6.05
CA GLU A 122 14.13 17.78 6.62
C GLU A 122 13.92 19.07 7.43
N ALA A 123 13.11 19.99 6.88
CA ALA A 123 12.74 21.21 7.60
C ALA A 123 11.97 20.89 8.88
N LEU A 124 10.99 19.99 8.86
CA LEU A 124 10.27 19.51 10.06
C LEU A 124 11.20 18.93 11.11
N CYS A 125 12.22 18.18 10.70
CA CYS A 125 13.25 17.62 11.57
C CYS A 125 14.31 18.65 12.05
N GLY A 126 14.17 19.94 11.72
CA GLY A 126 15.02 21.00 12.26
C GLY A 126 16.31 21.28 11.48
N LYS A 127 16.48 20.77 10.27
CA LYS A 127 17.61 21.12 9.40
C LYS A 127 17.54 22.61 9.04
N LYS A 128 18.59 23.37 9.39
CA LYS A 128 18.52 24.85 9.46
C LYS A 128 18.43 25.56 8.10
N ASP A 129 18.90 24.96 7.02
CA ASP A 129 19.03 25.60 5.70
C ASP A 129 17.93 25.19 4.70
N ALA A 130 16.86 24.55 5.16
CA ALA A 130 15.77 24.08 4.32
C ALA A 130 14.69 25.17 4.20
N GLU A 131 14.92 26.18 3.36
CA GLU A 131 13.84 27.00 2.84
C GLU A 131 13.04 26.16 1.83
N VAL A 132 11.78 25.87 2.15
CA VAL A 132 10.91 25.03 1.32
C VAL A 132 9.92 25.92 0.59
N PRO A 133 9.95 25.98 -0.74
CA PRO A 133 9.04 26.82 -1.50
C PRO A 133 7.56 26.48 -1.20
N GLY A 134 6.77 27.50 -0.89
CA GLY A 134 5.33 27.36 -0.63
C GLY A 134 4.96 27.10 0.82
N VAL A 135 5.92 26.80 1.71
CA VAL A 135 5.66 26.53 3.13
C VAL A 135 5.66 27.80 3.97
N ASP A 136 4.58 27.99 4.73
CA ASP A 136 4.49 29.06 5.72
C ASP A 136 5.43 28.81 6.91
N ALA A 137 6.31 29.76 7.21
CA ALA A 137 7.30 29.65 8.27
C ALA A 137 6.69 29.54 9.68
N GLU A 138 5.57 30.23 9.93
CA GLU A 138 4.86 30.17 11.21
C GLU A 138 4.19 28.81 11.40
N ALA A 139 3.54 28.27 10.35
CA ALA A 139 2.98 26.93 10.37
C ALA A 139 4.06 25.87 10.61
N LEU A 140 5.22 25.99 9.94
CA LEU A 140 6.36 25.09 10.15
C LEU A 140 6.87 25.15 11.61
N HIS A 141 6.97 26.35 12.18
CA HIS A 141 7.37 26.51 13.59
C HIS A 141 6.37 25.85 14.54
N ARG A 142 5.07 26.05 14.32
CA ARG A 142 4.01 25.38 15.13
C ARG A 142 4.08 23.86 15.01
N ALA A 143 4.28 23.34 13.79
CA ALA A 143 4.42 21.90 13.56
C ALA A 143 5.62 21.29 14.31
N ARG A 144 6.79 21.94 14.23
CA ARG A 144 7.99 21.53 14.99
C ARG A 144 7.76 21.55 16.50
N SER A 145 7.09 22.57 17.00
CA SER A 145 6.77 22.69 18.43
C SER A 145 5.85 21.57 18.90
N ALA A 146 4.83 21.21 18.10
CA ALA A 146 3.94 20.11 18.39
C ALA A 146 4.67 18.76 18.42
N LEU A 147 5.53 18.48 17.43
CA LEU A 147 6.34 17.26 17.37
C LEU A 147 7.28 17.13 18.56
N LYS A 148 7.98 18.22 18.92
CA LYS A 148 8.86 18.25 20.08
C LYS A 148 8.11 17.98 21.38
N SER A 149 6.95 18.61 21.57
CA SER A 149 6.12 18.40 22.76
C SER A 149 5.63 16.95 22.85
N ALA A 150 5.23 16.32 21.73
CA ALA A 150 4.83 14.92 21.72
C ALA A 150 5.99 13.97 22.06
N GLN A 151 7.20 14.26 21.62
CA GLN A 151 8.39 13.48 21.94
C GLN A 151 8.77 13.60 23.43
N GLU A 152 8.67 14.78 24.02
CA GLU A 152 8.96 15.02 25.43
C GLU A 152 7.91 14.35 26.36
N ASN A 153 6.69 14.17 25.90
CA ASN A 153 5.57 13.57 26.63
C ASN A 153 5.34 12.08 26.28
N ASP A 154 6.25 11.46 25.56
CA ASP A 154 6.14 10.03 25.24
C ASP A 154 6.25 9.20 26.53
N GLY A 155 5.34 8.23 26.67
CA GLY A 155 5.22 7.41 27.90
C GLY A 155 4.06 7.81 28.83
N VAL A 156 3.25 8.80 28.48
CA VAL A 156 1.98 9.08 29.19
C VAL A 156 1.00 7.92 28.92
N GLU A 157 0.56 7.27 30.00
CA GLU A 157 -0.32 6.11 29.92
C GLU A 157 -1.61 6.43 29.13
N GLY A 158 -1.83 5.67 28.03
CA GLY A 158 -3.02 5.78 27.17
C GLY A 158 -2.89 6.72 25.96
N ALA A 159 -1.77 7.41 25.75
CA ALA A 159 -1.50 8.21 24.56
C ALA A 159 -0.43 7.53 23.67
N SER A 160 -0.63 7.51 22.35
CA SER A 160 0.43 7.23 21.40
C SER A 160 1.12 8.56 21.05
N GLY A 161 2.44 8.63 21.09
CA GLY A 161 3.19 9.86 20.82
C GLY A 161 2.97 10.39 19.41
N ILE A 162 3.91 10.14 18.50
CA ILE A 162 3.83 10.57 17.08
C ILE A 162 3.41 9.38 16.22
N VAL A 163 2.37 9.57 15.41
CA VAL A 163 2.00 8.63 14.33
C VAL A 163 2.06 9.34 12.99
N VAL A 164 2.66 8.69 12.01
CA VAL A 164 2.82 9.21 10.65
C VAL A 164 2.02 8.34 9.69
N VAL A 165 1.09 8.92 8.94
CA VAL A 165 0.43 8.26 7.82
C VAL A 165 1.20 8.62 6.55
N ILE A 166 1.71 7.59 5.86
CA ILE A 166 2.52 7.76 4.65
C ILE A 166 1.82 7.18 3.42
N GLY A 167 1.97 7.83 2.29
CA GLY A 167 1.41 7.40 1.00
C GLY A 167 1.74 8.40 -0.10
N ARG A 168 1.28 8.14 -1.31
CA ARG A 168 1.53 9.01 -2.46
C ARG A 168 0.50 10.14 -2.50
N ALA A 169 0.87 11.34 -2.02
CA ALA A 169 0.02 12.54 -2.09
C ALA A 169 -0.27 12.95 -3.55
N SER A 170 0.65 12.65 -4.47
CA SER A 170 0.49 12.85 -5.90
C SER A 170 1.14 11.70 -6.67
N LEU A 171 0.48 11.18 -7.71
CA LEU A 171 1.05 10.18 -8.61
C LEU A 171 2.03 10.81 -9.64
N ALA A 172 2.02 12.13 -9.76
CA ALA A 172 2.96 12.90 -10.58
C ALA A 172 4.24 13.33 -9.81
N GLU A 173 4.42 12.84 -8.58
CA GLU A 173 5.62 13.00 -7.77
C GLU A 173 6.24 11.63 -7.52
N SER A 174 7.57 11.49 -7.55
CA SER A 174 8.27 10.23 -7.32
C SER A 174 8.03 9.70 -5.90
N GLU A 175 7.92 8.37 -5.78
CA GLU A 175 7.84 7.69 -4.47
C GLU A 175 9.08 7.93 -3.59
N GLU A 176 10.23 8.23 -4.19
CA GLU A 176 11.50 8.45 -3.49
C GLU A 176 11.44 9.64 -2.53
N THR A 177 10.71 10.70 -2.88
CA THR A 177 10.57 11.91 -2.03
C THR A 177 9.85 11.59 -0.73
N ILE A 178 8.78 10.78 -0.81
CA ILE A 178 8.00 10.34 0.35
C ILE A 178 8.77 9.28 1.15
N ALA A 179 9.43 8.34 0.47
CA ALA A 179 10.24 7.30 1.11
C ALA A 179 11.40 7.91 1.91
N TYR A 180 12.10 8.90 1.33
CA TYR A 180 13.13 9.66 2.03
C TYR A 180 12.55 10.38 3.25
N GLY A 181 11.42 11.08 3.08
CA GLY A 181 10.74 11.77 4.17
C GLY A 181 10.37 10.84 5.33
N ALA A 182 9.81 9.67 5.03
CA ALA A 182 9.43 8.68 6.03
C ALA A 182 10.64 8.16 6.83
N THR A 183 11.75 7.84 6.14
CA THR A 183 12.98 7.38 6.81
C THR A 183 13.66 8.48 7.60
N CYS A 184 13.62 9.73 7.13
CA CYS A 184 14.13 10.90 7.86
C CYS A 184 13.33 11.14 9.16
N LEU A 185 11.99 11.07 9.10
CA LEU A 185 11.14 11.15 10.29
C LEU A 185 11.45 10.03 11.29
N ASN A 186 11.60 8.78 10.82
CA ASN A 186 11.94 7.64 11.67
C ASN A 186 13.31 7.80 12.35
N ALA A 187 14.29 8.34 11.62
CA ALA A 187 15.63 8.57 12.18
C ALA A 187 15.63 9.69 13.24
N HIS A 188 14.80 10.74 13.03
CA HIS A 188 14.72 11.87 13.96
C HIS A 188 13.78 11.62 15.16
N TYR A 189 12.70 10.87 14.94
CA TYR A 189 11.71 10.46 15.94
C TYR A 189 11.64 8.93 16.00
N PRO A 190 12.59 8.25 16.67
CA PRO A 190 12.70 6.79 16.64
C PRO A 190 11.52 6.05 17.28
N ASP A 191 10.73 6.70 18.14
CA ASP A 191 9.53 6.17 18.77
C ASP A 191 8.26 6.42 17.93
N ALA A 192 8.37 7.16 16.81
CA ALA A 192 7.27 7.37 15.90
C ALA A 192 6.85 6.07 15.23
N LYS A 193 5.54 5.89 15.05
CA LYS A 193 4.96 4.73 14.37
C LYS A 193 4.32 5.15 13.04
N PHE A 194 4.26 4.23 12.10
CA PHE A 194 3.86 4.50 10.72
C PHE A 194 2.67 3.65 10.29
N LEU A 195 1.69 4.28 9.61
CA LEU A 195 0.64 3.62 8.84
C LEU A 195 0.82 3.95 7.36
N SER A 196 0.77 2.94 6.51
CA SER A 196 0.89 3.12 5.06
C SER A 196 -0.46 3.14 4.38
N ALA A 197 -0.80 4.27 3.77
CA ALA A 197 -2.00 4.46 2.96
C ALA A 197 -1.73 3.96 1.53
N LEU A 198 -1.86 2.66 1.32
CA LEU A 198 -1.70 2.01 0.02
C LEU A 198 -3.05 1.62 -0.57
N ARG A 199 -3.15 1.63 -1.90
CA ARG A 199 -4.34 1.17 -2.63
C ARG A 199 -4.42 -0.34 -2.71
N ARG A 200 -5.61 -0.84 -2.90
CA ARG A 200 -6.05 -2.23 -3.08
C ARG A 200 -6.20 -3.00 -1.78
N SER A 201 -7.19 -3.88 -1.79
CA SER A 201 -7.74 -4.51 -0.59
C SER A 201 -6.74 -5.34 0.20
N ASN A 202 -5.83 -6.04 -0.45
CA ASN A 202 -4.85 -6.91 0.19
C ASN A 202 -3.40 -6.59 -0.21
N VAL A 203 -3.10 -5.33 -0.55
CA VAL A 203 -1.74 -4.96 -0.98
C VAL A 203 -0.70 -5.29 0.10
N HIS A 204 -0.98 -5.02 1.37
CA HIS A 204 -0.08 -5.32 2.48
C HIS A 204 0.17 -6.83 2.60
N GLY A 205 -0.88 -7.65 2.43
CA GLY A 205 -0.77 -9.09 2.44
C GLY A 205 0.03 -9.63 1.25
N ALA A 206 -0.22 -9.14 0.06
CA ALA A 206 0.52 -9.56 -1.13
C ALA A 206 2.02 -9.24 -1.03
N LEU A 207 2.37 -8.03 -0.56
CA LEU A 207 3.77 -7.66 -0.32
C LEU A 207 4.39 -8.53 0.78
N GLU A 208 3.65 -8.80 1.87
CA GLU A 208 4.10 -9.64 2.98
C GLU A 208 4.27 -11.12 2.57
N MET A 209 3.54 -11.58 1.55
CA MET A 209 3.67 -12.91 0.95
C MET A 209 4.73 -12.97 -0.17
N GLY A 210 5.50 -11.92 -0.40
CA GLY A 210 6.63 -11.90 -1.31
C GLY A 210 6.30 -11.49 -2.74
N CYS A 211 5.11 -10.90 -3.01
CA CYS A 211 4.79 -10.28 -4.29
C CYS A 211 5.43 -8.89 -4.40
N SER A 212 6.73 -8.84 -4.20
CA SER A 212 7.59 -7.66 -4.38
C SER A 212 9.00 -8.10 -4.74
N PRO A 213 9.70 -7.40 -5.64
CA PRO A 213 11.10 -7.71 -5.93
C PRO A 213 11.97 -7.48 -4.69
N GLY A 214 12.91 -8.40 -4.46
CA GLY A 214 13.83 -8.36 -3.34
C GLY A 214 13.28 -8.86 -2.01
N LEU A 215 12.01 -9.27 -1.93
CA LEU A 215 11.38 -9.79 -0.72
C LEU A 215 10.95 -11.26 -0.86
N LEU A 216 11.05 -12.00 0.24
CA LEU A 216 10.44 -13.32 0.44
C LEU A 216 9.32 -13.20 1.48
N PRO A 217 8.40 -14.20 1.56
CA PRO A 217 7.30 -14.14 2.50
C PRO A 217 7.77 -13.91 3.95
N GLY A 218 6.98 -13.18 4.71
CA GLY A 218 7.28 -12.92 6.11
C GLY A 218 8.23 -11.75 6.36
N ARG A 219 8.29 -10.77 5.46
CA ARG A 219 9.05 -9.51 5.58
C ARG A 219 10.56 -9.72 5.70
N VAL A 220 11.11 -10.56 4.87
CA VAL A 220 12.55 -10.83 4.84
C VAL A 220 13.12 -10.60 3.46
N GLY A 221 14.38 -10.15 3.39
CA GLY A 221 15.08 -9.90 2.15
C GLY A 221 15.39 -11.19 1.40
N LEU A 222 15.37 -11.11 0.06
CA LEU A 222 15.67 -12.25 -0.82
C LEU A 222 17.08 -12.80 -0.57
N GLU A 223 18.06 -11.92 -0.40
CA GLU A 223 19.45 -12.30 -0.20
C GLU A 223 19.68 -12.95 1.16
N GLU A 224 19.21 -12.31 2.23
CA GLU A 224 19.40 -12.74 3.62
C GLU A 224 18.63 -14.03 3.94
N ALA A 225 17.47 -14.21 3.32
CA ALA A 225 16.60 -15.34 3.62
C ALA A 225 16.70 -16.49 2.60
N ARG A 226 17.55 -16.39 1.56
CA ARG A 226 17.66 -17.39 0.50
C ARG A 226 17.95 -18.78 1.04
N SER A 227 18.91 -18.93 1.94
CA SER A 227 19.27 -20.23 2.54
C SER A 227 18.14 -20.81 3.39
N TRP A 228 17.39 -19.97 4.09
CA TRP A 228 16.22 -20.38 4.87
C TRP A 228 15.12 -20.97 3.99
N TYR A 229 14.80 -20.28 2.88
CA TYR A 229 13.75 -20.71 1.97
C TYR A 229 14.19 -21.86 1.04
N ALA A 230 15.49 -22.05 0.82
CA ALA A 230 15.99 -23.11 -0.06
C ALA A 230 15.52 -24.51 0.32
N SER A 231 15.33 -24.81 1.60
CA SER A 231 14.84 -26.10 2.08
C SER A 231 13.37 -26.40 1.70
N THR A 232 12.56 -25.36 1.46
CA THR A 232 11.12 -25.48 1.17
C THR A 232 10.79 -25.09 -0.28
N TRP A 233 11.46 -24.06 -0.80
CA TRP A 233 11.21 -23.52 -2.14
C TRP A 233 12.24 -23.98 -3.17
N GLY A 234 13.31 -24.66 -2.75
CA GLY A 234 14.43 -25.02 -3.62
C GLY A 234 15.27 -23.83 -3.99
N GLU A 235 15.83 -23.86 -5.19
CA GLU A 235 16.67 -22.78 -5.71
C GLU A 235 15.85 -21.51 -5.97
N LEU A 236 16.39 -20.37 -5.60
CA LEU A 236 15.76 -19.05 -5.73
C LEU A 236 16.60 -18.14 -6.65
N PRO A 237 16.01 -17.05 -7.20
CA PRO A 237 16.76 -16.07 -7.98
C PRO A 237 17.96 -15.51 -7.21
N GLU A 238 19.07 -15.32 -7.90
CA GLU A 238 20.28 -14.75 -7.29
C GLU A 238 20.22 -13.23 -7.16
N ARG A 239 19.49 -12.58 -8.07
CA ARG A 239 19.42 -11.12 -8.16
C ARG A 239 18.00 -10.63 -7.91
N ARG A 240 17.92 -9.44 -7.34
CA ARG A 240 16.68 -8.69 -7.24
C ARG A 240 16.07 -8.47 -8.62
N GLY A 241 14.77 -8.69 -8.75
CA GLY A 241 13.98 -8.45 -9.95
C GLY A 241 13.53 -6.99 -10.10
N LEU A 242 12.67 -6.77 -11.07
CA LEU A 242 12.13 -5.47 -11.43
C LEU A 242 10.78 -5.23 -10.72
N ASN A 243 10.52 -3.99 -10.30
CA ASN A 243 9.19 -3.53 -9.92
C ASN A 243 8.32 -3.32 -11.17
N THR A 244 7.06 -2.93 -10.99
CA THR A 244 6.11 -2.77 -12.12
C THR A 244 6.61 -1.78 -13.17
N ALA A 245 7.19 -0.64 -12.79
CA ALA A 245 7.76 0.30 -13.74
C ALA A 245 8.89 -0.34 -14.56
N GLY A 246 9.85 -0.99 -13.88
CA GLY A 246 10.94 -1.69 -14.53
C GLY A 246 10.47 -2.86 -15.42
N ILE A 247 9.45 -3.62 -15.00
CA ILE A 247 8.83 -4.68 -15.83
C ILE A 247 8.27 -4.08 -17.12
N LEU A 248 7.51 -2.98 -17.04
CA LEU A 248 6.94 -2.33 -18.21
C LEU A 248 8.01 -1.70 -19.11
N GLN A 249 9.04 -1.08 -18.55
CA GLN A 249 10.18 -0.55 -19.30
C GLN A 249 10.93 -1.64 -20.03
N ALA A 250 11.32 -2.72 -19.35
CA ALA A 250 12.01 -3.86 -19.95
C ALA A 250 11.15 -4.54 -21.05
N THR A 251 9.81 -4.58 -20.87
CA THR A 251 8.91 -5.07 -21.90
C THR A 251 8.88 -4.12 -23.11
N ALA A 252 8.79 -2.80 -22.87
CA ALA A 252 8.82 -1.80 -23.93
C ALA A 252 10.17 -1.80 -24.70
N MET A 253 11.25 -2.21 -24.07
CA MET A 253 12.57 -2.41 -24.72
C MET A 253 12.71 -3.77 -25.42
N GLY A 254 11.77 -4.72 -25.20
CA GLY A 254 11.81 -6.07 -25.76
C GLY A 254 12.70 -7.05 -24.98
N GLU A 255 13.13 -6.68 -23.76
CA GLU A 255 13.91 -7.53 -22.87
C GLU A 255 13.04 -8.56 -22.15
N LEU A 256 11.82 -8.18 -21.77
CA LEU A 256 10.79 -9.09 -21.29
C LEU A 256 9.81 -9.42 -22.43
N THR A 257 9.51 -10.71 -22.56
CA THR A 257 8.66 -11.24 -23.64
C THR A 257 7.30 -11.71 -23.14
N THR A 258 7.16 -11.88 -21.83
CA THR A 258 5.94 -12.41 -21.22
C THR A 258 5.52 -11.53 -20.04
N LEU A 259 4.28 -11.05 -20.09
CA LEU A 259 3.61 -10.40 -18.98
C LEU A 259 2.52 -11.31 -18.42
N VAL A 260 2.50 -11.46 -17.10
CA VAL A 260 1.38 -12.05 -16.36
C VAL A 260 0.72 -10.95 -15.55
N LEU A 261 -0.57 -10.72 -15.79
CA LEU A 261 -1.37 -9.72 -15.09
C LEU A 261 -2.22 -10.46 -14.06
N LEU A 262 -1.87 -10.31 -12.78
CA LEU A 262 -2.46 -11.06 -11.69
C LEU A 262 -3.50 -10.21 -10.95
N GLY A 263 -4.76 -10.24 -11.39
CA GLY A 263 -5.83 -9.42 -10.85
C GLY A 263 -5.56 -7.91 -10.96
N SER A 264 -4.86 -7.50 -12.01
CA SER A 264 -4.43 -6.11 -12.19
C SER A 264 -4.75 -5.59 -13.60
N ASP A 265 -5.13 -4.31 -13.67
CA ASP A 265 -5.38 -3.57 -14.92
C ASP A 265 -4.37 -2.41 -15.05
N PRO A 266 -3.14 -2.66 -15.54
CA PRO A 266 -2.15 -1.60 -15.70
C PRO A 266 -2.60 -0.49 -16.66
N LEU A 267 -3.43 -0.80 -17.67
CA LEU A 267 -3.99 0.22 -18.57
C LEU A 267 -4.93 1.21 -17.86
N ALA A 268 -5.50 0.86 -16.72
CA ALA A 268 -6.31 1.76 -15.90
C ALA A 268 -5.56 2.29 -14.67
N ASP A 269 -4.71 1.47 -14.05
CA ASP A 269 -4.17 1.75 -12.73
C ASP A 269 -2.76 2.35 -12.72
N PHE A 270 -1.92 2.04 -13.72
CA PHE A 270 -0.54 2.50 -13.76
C PHE A 270 -0.46 4.00 -14.14
N PRO A 271 0.36 4.82 -13.44
CA PRO A 271 0.40 6.26 -13.62
C PRO A 271 0.88 6.73 -15.00
N ASP A 272 1.84 6.04 -15.63
CA ASP A 272 2.37 6.38 -16.96
C ASP A 272 1.67 5.57 -18.05
N ARG A 273 0.63 6.16 -18.65
CA ARG A 273 -0.19 5.49 -19.65
C ARG A 273 0.55 5.16 -20.94
N GLN A 274 1.49 6.00 -21.34
CA GLN A 274 2.26 5.79 -22.57
C GLN A 274 3.20 4.60 -22.44
N LEU A 275 3.86 4.47 -21.28
CA LEU A 275 4.74 3.34 -21.00
C LEU A 275 3.96 2.02 -21.06
N VAL A 276 2.78 1.96 -20.43
CA VAL A 276 1.94 0.74 -20.45
C VAL A 276 1.54 0.37 -21.87
N ARG A 277 1.05 1.35 -22.67
CA ARG A 277 0.67 1.09 -24.06
C ARG A 277 1.84 0.54 -24.88
N THR A 278 3.00 1.17 -24.78
CA THR A 278 4.21 0.73 -25.47
C THR A 278 4.61 -0.69 -25.05
N ALA A 279 4.56 -0.98 -23.76
CA ALA A 279 4.86 -2.31 -23.24
C ALA A 279 3.87 -3.37 -23.77
N PHE A 280 2.57 -3.07 -23.79
CA PHE A 280 1.54 -3.98 -24.29
C PHE A 280 1.61 -4.21 -25.79
N GLU A 281 1.97 -3.19 -26.58
CA GLU A 281 2.18 -3.31 -28.01
C GLU A 281 3.41 -4.15 -28.37
N ARG A 282 4.41 -4.14 -27.49
CA ARG A 282 5.67 -4.86 -27.72
C ARG A 282 5.74 -6.23 -27.03
N ALA A 283 4.85 -6.51 -26.09
CA ALA A 283 4.82 -7.80 -25.39
C ALA A 283 4.40 -8.94 -26.34
N PRO A 284 5.25 -9.93 -26.63
CA PRO A 284 4.88 -11.08 -27.46
C PRO A 284 3.79 -11.94 -26.85
N PHE A 285 3.71 -11.99 -25.51
CA PHE A 285 2.70 -12.78 -24.81
C PHE A 285 2.24 -12.09 -23.53
N ILE A 286 0.91 -11.96 -23.40
CA ILE A 286 0.25 -11.43 -22.21
C ILE A 286 -0.75 -12.46 -21.72
N CYS A 287 -0.63 -12.90 -20.45
CA CYS A 287 -1.58 -13.76 -19.76
C CYS A 287 -2.27 -12.93 -18.67
N PHE A 288 -3.60 -12.87 -18.71
CA PHE A 288 -4.41 -12.23 -17.68
C PHE A 288 -5.04 -13.30 -16.79
N VAL A 289 -4.90 -13.15 -15.49
CA VAL A 289 -5.51 -13.99 -14.46
C VAL A 289 -6.33 -13.09 -13.55
N GLY A 290 -7.63 -13.12 -13.63
CA GLY A 290 -8.45 -12.15 -12.91
C GLY A 290 -9.94 -12.47 -12.85
N THR A 291 -10.69 -11.63 -12.15
CA THR A 291 -12.10 -11.79 -11.82
C THR A 291 -13.05 -11.02 -12.73
N HIS A 292 -12.56 -9.98 -13.38
CA HIS A 292 -13.35 -9.06 -14.21
C HIS A 292 -12.67 -8.85 -15.55
N GLU A 293 -13.46 -8.70 -16.59
CA GLU A 293 -12.99 -8.21 -17.87
C GLU A 293 -12.70 -6.72 -17.77
N ASP A 294 -11.52 -6.30 -18.22
CA ASP A 294 -11.03 -4.94 -18.15
C ASP A 294 -10.20 -4.57 -19.40
N GLN A 295 -9.65 -3.35 -19.46
CA GLN A 295 -8.89 -2.89 -20.62
C GLN A 295 -7.64 -3.73 -20.88
N SER A 296 -6.98 -4.21 -19.84
CA SER A 296 -5.77 -5.01 -19.94
C SER A 296 -6.09 -6.45 -20.34
N SER A 297 -7.18 -7.04 -19.84
CA SER A 297 -7.62 -8.38 -20.21
C SER A 297 -8.04 -8.46 -21.67
N LEU A 298 -8.63 -7.39 -22.22
CA LEU A 298 -8.99 -7.30 -23.66
C LEU A 298 -7.76 -7.28 -24.59
N ARG A 299 -6.57 -7.01 -24.05
CA ARG A 299 -5.29 -7.07 -24.78
C ARG A 299 -4.52 -8.36 -24.53
N ALA A 300 -5.01 -9.22 -23.63
CA ALA A 300 -4.34 -10.46 -23.27
C ALA A 300 -4.52 -11.53 -24.36
N HIS A 301 -3.48 -12.35 -24.56
CA HIS A 301 -3.52 -13.50 -25.46
C HIS A 301 -4.23 -14.70 -24.82
N VAL A 302 -4.16 -14.78 -23.49
CA VAL A 302 -4.84 -15.79 -22.68
C VAL A 302 -5.49 -15.13 -21.47
N VAL A 303 -6.75 -15.43 -21.23
CA VAL A 303 -7.51 -14.98 -20.06
C VAL A 303 -7.92 -16.21 -19.23
N VAL A 304 -7.51 -16.22 -17.96
CA VAL A 304 -7.83 -17.26 -17.00
C VAL A 304 -8.75 -16.68 -15.92
N PRO A 305 -10.02 -17.08 -15.85
CA PRO A 305 -10.94 -16.60 -14.82
C PRO A 305 -10.59 -17.22 -13.46
N VAL A 306 -10.62 -16.40 -12.40
CA VAL A 306 -10.41 -16.85 -11.02
C VAL A 306 -11.55 -16.40 -10.12
N ALA A 307 -11.71 -17.08 -9.00
CA ALA A 307 -12.73 -16.77 -7.99
C ALA A 307 -12.46 -15.41 -7.34
N GLY A 308 -13.52 -14.64 -7.14
CA GLY A 308 -13.46 -13.34 -6.48
C GLY A 308 -13.55 -13.43 -4.95
N ASP A 309 -13.45 -12.29 -4.26
CA ASP A 309 -13.40 -12.18 -2.79
C ASP A 309 -14.60 -12.87 -2.09
N ALA A 310 -15.81 -12.81 -2.69
CA ALA A 310 -16.99 -13.44 -2.11
C ALA A 310 -17.11 -14.94 -2.42
N GLU A 311 -16.24 -15.48 -3.26
CA GLU A 311 -16.31 -16.82 -3.86
C GLU A 311 -15.19 -17.74 -3.37
N CYS A 312 -14.19 -17.22 -2.67
CA CYS A 312 -13.03 -17.98 -2.20
C CYS A 312 -12.86 -17.93 -0.68
N SER A 313 -12.07 -18.87 -0.16
CA SER A 313 -11.58 -18.91 1.21
C SER A 313 -10.14 -18.43 1.26
N GLY A 314 -9.73 -17.86 2.39
CA GLY A 314 -8.36 -17.46 2.64
C GLY A 314 -8.25 -16.42 3.74
N THR A 315 -7.17 -15.67 3.71
CA THR A 315 -6.91 -14.55 4.62
C THR A 315 -6.49 -13.31 3.86
N THR A 316 -6.73 -12.14 4.47
CA THR A 316 -6.26 -10.84 3.98
C THR A 316 -5.57 -10.08 5.09
N THR A 317 -4.61 -9.21 4.75
CA THR A 317 -3.85 -8.40 5.70
C THR A 317 -4.10 -6.92 5.44
N ASN A 318 -4.59 -6.18 6.45
CA ASN A 318 -4.84 -4.75 6.34
C ASN A 318 -3.56 -3.91 6.60
N LEU A 319 -3.71 -2.57 6.53
CA LEU A 319 -2.59 -1.60 6.68
C LEU A 319 -1.88 -1.65 8.04
N GLU A 320 -2.53 -2.12 9.11
CA GLU A 320 -1.90 -2.30 10.43
C GLU A 320 -1.28 -3.71 10.62
N GLY A 321 -1.29 -4.55 9.56
CA GLY A 321 -0.81 -5.93 9.62
C GLY A 321 -1.78 -6.88 10.31
N ARG A 322 -3.04 -6.51 10.38
CA ARG A 322 -4.10 -7.36 10.92
C ARG A 322 -4.56 -8.34 9.87
N ILE A 323 -4.41 -9.62 10.16
CA ILE A 323 -4.89 -10.71 9.32
C ILE A 323 -6.32 -11.02 9.70
N SER A 324 -7.20 -11.04 8.70
CA SER A 324 -8.61 -11.38 8.83
C SER A 324 -8.97 -12.53 7.93
N ARG A 325 -9.95 -13.33 8.36
CA ARG A 325 -10.44 -14.47 7.58
C ARG A 325 -11.42 -14.01 6.50
N LEU A 326 -11.21 -14.50 5.30
CA LEU A 326 -12.14 -14.46 4.19
C LEU A 326 -12.85 -15.81 4.07
N ALA A 327 -14.18 -15.81 3.97
CA ALA A 327 -14.98 -17.02 3.79
C ALA A 327 -15.94 -16.82 2.62
N PRO A 328 -16.11 -17.82 1.75
CA PRO A 328 -16.99 -17.73 0.59
C PRO A 328 -18.44 -17.51 1.02
N LYS A 329 -19.16 -16.71 0.26
CA LYS A 329 -20.58 -16.40 0.44
C LYS A 329 -21.42 -16.86 -0.74
N VAL A 330 -20.78 -16.99 -1.89
CA VAL A 330 -21.39 -17.44 -3.14
C VAL A 330 -20.49 -18.49 -3.79
N VAL A 331 -21.05 -19.28 -4.69
CA VAL A 331 -20.30 -20.26 -5.48
C VAL A 331 -19.65 -19.55 -6.66
N PRO A 332 -18.38 -19.82 -6.99
CA PRO A 332 -17.73 -19.28 -8.18
C PRO A 332 -18.51 -19.61 -9.45
N PRO A 333 -18.68 -18.68 -10.39
CA PRO A 333 -19.36 -18.96 -11.64
C PRO A 333 -18.50 -19.80 -12.59
N GLY A 334 -19.14 -20.68 -13.34
CA GLY A 334 -18.53 -21.43 -14.43
C GLY A 334 -17.35 -22.30 -14.00
N VAL A 335 -16.18 -22.03 -14.57
CA VAL A 335 -14.93 -22.78 -14.37
C VAL A 335 -13.89 -22.00 -13.57
N SER A 336 -14.30 -20.96 -12.84
CA SER A 336 -13.40 -20.13 -12.04
C SER A 336 -12.79 -20.93 -10.89
N TRP A 337 -11.47 -20.92 -10.77
CA TRP A 337 -10.72 -21.54 -9.68
C TRP A 337 -10.15 -20.49 -8.74
N PRO A 338 -9.87 -20.83 -7.47
CA PRO A 338 -8.99 -20.02 -6.62
C PRO A 338 -7.64 -19.78 -7.32
N ALA A 339 -7.07 -18.58 -7.20
CA ALA A 339 -5.88 -18.23 -7.96
C ALA A 339 -4.64 -19.06 -7.59
N TRP A 340 -4.54 -19.57 -6.35
CA TRP A 340 -3.49 -20.51 -5.94
C TRP A 340 -3.53 -21.84 -6.71
N MET A 341 -4.74 -22.33 -7.06
CA MET A 341 -4.87 -23.56 -7.85
C MET A 341 -4.37 -23.36 -9.28
N VAL A 342 -4.59 -22.17 -9.85
CA VAL A 342 -4.04 -21.81 -11.16
C VAL A 342 -2.51 -21.80 -11.11
N ALA A 343 -1.92 -21.22 -10.06
CA ALA A 343 -0.47 -21.23 -9.85
C ALA A 343 0.08 -22.67 -9.74
N ALA A 344 -0.57 -23.52 -8.96
CA ALA A 344 -0.18 -24.93 -8.80
C ALA A 344 -0.28 -25.72 -10.11
N GLU A 345 -1.35 -25.51 -10.89
CA GLU A 345 -1.51 -26.17 -12.19
C GLU A 345 -0.47 -25.70 -13.22
N ILE A 346 -0.12 -24.40 -13.24
CA ILE A 346 0.98 -23.89 -14.09
C ILE A 346 2.30 -24.56 -13.68
N ALA A 347 2.60 -24.61 -12.38
CA ALA A 347 3.81 -25.29 -11.90
C ALA A 347 3.89 -26.75 -12.36
N ARG A 348 2.78 -27.49 -12.21
CA ARG A 348 2.69 -28.90 -12.62
C ARG A 348 2.93 -29.07 -14.12
N ARG A 349 2.40 -28.17 -14.97
CA ARG A 349 2.64 -28.18 -16.42
C ARG A 349 4.07 -27.82 -16.80
N LEU A 350 4.76 -27.05 -15.95
CA LEU A 350 6.17 -26.75 -16.09
C LEU A 350 7.08 -27.87 -15.52
N GLY A 351 6.51 -29.01 -15.08
CA GLY A 351 7.24 -30.14 -14.54
C GLY A 351 7.70 -29.98 -13.10
N SER A 352 7.07 -29.08 -12.34
CA SER A 352 7.35 -28.85 -10.93
C SER A 352 6.08 -28.99 -10.08
N ASP A 353 6.23 -29.07 -8.76
CA ASP A 353 5.13 -29.14 -7.80
C ASP A 353 5.32 -28.06 -6.72
N LEU A 354 4.26 -27.29 -6.44
CA LEU A 354 4.28 -26.34 -5.32
C LEU A 354 4.07 -27.01 -3.97
N GLY A 355 3.65 -28.28 -3.95
CA GLY A 355 3.40 -29.06 -2.72
C GLY A 355 2.07 -28.74 -2.05
N PHE A 356 1.08 -28.22 -2.79
CA PHE A 356 -0.24 -27.84 -2.26
C PHE A 356 -1.34 -28.70 -2.87
N ALA A 357 -2.05 -29.48 -2.05
CA ALA A 357 -3.25 -30.20 -2.44
C ALA A 357 -4.53 -29.45 -2.03
N ASN A 358 -4.44 -28.57 -1.01
CA ASN A 358 -5.54 -27.80 -0.46
C ASN A 358 -5.04 -26.47 0.13
N LEU A 359 -5.97 -25.64 0.61
CA LEU A 359 -5.65 -24.32 1.19
C LEU A 359 -4.87 -24.43 2.50
N GLU A 360 -5.17 -25.43 3.30
CA GLU A 360 -4.53 -25.70 4.59
C GLU A 360 -3.03 -25.98 4.41
N ASP A 361 -2.64 -26.70 3.37
CA ASP A 361 -1.21 -26.96 3.07
C ASP A 361 -0.43 -25.65 2.87
N ILE A 362 -1.06 -24.65 2.21
CA ILE A 362 -0.45 -23.33 2.01
C ILE A 362 -0.35 -22.60 3.35
N GLN A 363 -1.41 -22.63 4.17
CA GLN A 363 -1.45 -22.00 5.47
C GLN A 363 -0.42 -22.58 6.44
N ASP A 364 -0.27 -23.90 6.45
CA ASP A 364 0.74 -24.60 7.25
C ASP A 364 2.16 -24.22 6.80
N GLU A 365 2.39 -24.14 5.50
CA GLU A 365 3.69 -23.72 4.97
C GLU A 365 4.00 -22.26 5.35
N ILE A 366 3.07 -21.33 5.18
CA ILE A 366 3.24 -19.92 5.60
C ILE A 366 3.58 -19.84 7.09
N ALA A 367 2.80 -20.52 7.95
CA ALA A 367 3.02 -20.51 9.40
C ALA A 367 4.41 -21.04 9.80
N ARG A 368 4.92 -22.02 9.04
CA ARG A 368 6.22 -22.65 9.27
C ARG A 368 7.38 -21.79 8.75
N VAL A 369 7.29 -21.21 7.54
CA VAL A 369 8.44 -20.59 6.89
C VAL A 369 8.48 -19.06 6.97
N ALA A 370 7.32 -18.37 7.08
CA ALA A 370 7.27 -16.91 7.08
C ALA A 370 7.59 -16.31 8.46
N PRO A 371 8.73 -15.61 8.66
CA PRO A 371 9.15 -15.15 9.98
C PRO A 371 8.17 -14.22 10.67
N SER A 372 7.48 -13.32 9.95
CA SER A 372 6.47 -12.42 10.53
C SER A 372 5.22 -13.14 11.02
N HIS A 373 4.95 -14.35 10.53
CA HIS A 373 3.78 -15.18 10.89
C HIS A 373 4.06 -16.16 12.04
N ARG A 374 5.23 -16.08 12.68
CA ARG A 374 5.58 -17.01 13.76
C ARG A 374 4.54 -17.01 14.87
N GLY A 375 4.00 -18.21 15.16
CA GLY A 375 2.97 -18.42 16.18
C GLY A 375 1.56 -18.05 15.75
N PHE A 376 1.37 -17.55 14.53
CA PHE A 376 0.06 -17.32 13.93
C PHE A 376 -0.30 -18.48 12.99
N HIS A 377 -1.54 -18.95 13.10
CA HIS A 377 -2.16 -19.84 12.13
C HIS A 377 -3.61 -19.41 11.89
N PRO A 378 -4.13 -19.44 10.64
CA PRO A 378 -5.49 -18.98 10.33
C PRO A 378 -6.61 -19.66 11.12
N GLN A 379 -6.41 -20.86 11.64
CA GLN A 379 -7.34 -21.53 12.55
C GLN A 379 -7.63 -20.71 13.83
N MET A 380 -6.67 -19.90 14.29
CA MET A 380 -6.89 -19.00 15.43
C MET A 380 -8.06 -18.04 15.19
N LEU A 381 -8.28 -17.62 13.94
CA LEU A 381 -9.35 -16.68 13.56
C LEU A 381 -10.77 -17.27 13.70
N ILE A 382 -10.90 -18.56 14.00
CA ILE A 382 -12.18 -19.20 14.31
C ILE A 382 -12.57 -18.95 15.77
N GLU A 383 -11.59 -18.71 16.66
CA GLU A 383 -11.86 -18.44 18.05
C GLU A 383 -12.51 -17.06 18.26
N PRO A 384 -13.53 -16.93 19.13
CA PRO A 384 -14.24 -15.66 19.34
C PRO A 384 -13.34 -14.46 19.71
N ARG A 385 -12.27 -14.71 20.48
CA ARG A 385 -11.30 -13.66 20.89
C ARG A 385 -10.48 -13.07 19.75
N TYR A 386 -10.39 -13.76 18.61
CA TYR A 386 -9.67 -13.31 17.41
C TYR A 386 -10.62 -12.98 16.26
N ARG A 387 -11.90 -12.81 16.53
CA ARG A 387 -12.93 -12.51 15.54
C ARG A 387 -12.60 -11.28 14.69
N ASP A 388 -11.97 -10.28 15.29
CA ASP A 388 -11.61 -9.03 14.62
C ASP A 388 -10.23 -9.11 13.94
N GLY A 389 -9.65 -10.31 13.82
CA GLY A 389 -8.36 -10.55 13.23
C GLY A 389 -7.19 -10.46 14.22
N VAL A 390 -6.01 -10.81 13.74
CA VAL A 390 -4.76 -10.89 14.51
C VAL A 390 -3.69 -10.03 13.86
N VAL A 391 -3.08 -9.12 14.60
CA VAL A 391 -1.96 -8.29 14.12
C VAL A 391 -0.67 -9.10 14.18
N VAL A 392 0.08 -9.15 13.06
CA VAL A 392 1.37 -9.83 12.98
C VAL A 392 2.50 -8.83 12.66
N PRO A 393 3.73 -9.08 13.15
CA PRO A 393 4.15 -10.19 14.02
C PRO A 393 3.48 -10.15 15.40
N LEU A 394 3.23 -11.32 15.96
CA LEU A 394 2.70 -11.40 17.32
C LEU A 394 3.71 -10.76 18.29
N ALA A 395 3.19 -9.93 19.21
CA ALA A 395 4.00 -9.37 20.28
C ALA A 395 4.68 -10.52 21.05
N LYS A 396 5.99 -10.40 21.30
CA LYS A 396 6.69 -11.33 22.17
C LYS A 396 6.05 -11.21 23.55
N THR A 397 5.25 -12.20 23.95
CA THR A 397 4.82 -12.31 25.35
C THR A 397 6.06 -12.55 26.16
N THR A 398 6.57 -11.54 26.83
CA THR A 398 7.58 -11.69 27.86
C THR A 398 6.84 -12.37 29.01
N VAL A 399 6.86 -13.72 29.01
CA VAL A 399 6.52 -14.47 30.22
C VAL A 399 7.65 -14.21 31.16
N SER A 400 7.52 -13.19 31.98
CA SER A 400 8.32 -13.03 33.18
C SER A 400 7.98 -14.24 34.07
N ILE A 401 8.90 -15.21 34.11
CA ILE A 401 8.86 -16.28 35.11
C ILE A 401 9.19 -15.60 36.44
N GLY A 402 8.19 -14.94 37.01
CA GLY A 402 8.21 -14.45 38.36
C GLY A 402 8.26 -15.66 39.28
N SER A 403 9.28 -15.70 40.16
CA SER A 403 9.48 -16.69 41.18
C SER A 403 8.19 -16.99 41.95
N ARG A 404 7.83 -18.28 42.01
CA ARG A 404 6.70 -18.77 42.79
C ARG A 404 6.81 -18.31 44.27
N ARG A 405 5.91 -17.40 44.65
CA ARG A 405 5.38 -17.36 46.01
C ARG A 405 3.85 -17.22 45.88
N ASN A 406 3.20 -18.32 46.26
CA ASN A 406 1.79 -18.50 46.58
C ASN A 406 0.81 -17.35 46.23
N GLY A 407 0.13 -17.47 45.08
CA GLY A 407 -0.99 -16.65 44.70
C GLY A 407 -1.41 -17.02 43.28
N VAL A 408 -2.65 -17.46 43.12
CA VAL A 408 -3.27 -17.74 41.83
C VAL A 408 -3.15 -16.50 40.95
N PRO A 409 -2.60 -16.56 39.72
CA PRO A 409 -2.59 -15.41 38.81
C PRO A 409 -4.02 -15.13 38.35
N ARG A 410 -4.51 -13.92 38.60
CA ARG A 410 -5.68 -13.41 37.93
C ARG A 410 -5.33 -13.18 36.46
N PRO A 411 -6.21 -13.53 35.49
CA PRO A 411 -6.05 -13.11 34.13
C PRO A 411 -6.10 -11.58 34.06
N ILE A 412 -5.18 -10.97 33.31
CA ILE A 412 -5.25 -9.54 32.99
C ILE A 412 -6.41 -9.39 32.01
N ASP A 413 -7.50 -8.76 32.45
CA ASP A 413 -8.63 -8.44 31.62
C ASP A 413 -8.23 -7.48 30.50
N PRO A 414 -8.64 -7.75 29.23
CA PRO A 414 -8.60 -6.75 28.18
C PRO A 414 -9.62 -5.64 28.54
N ILE A 415 -9.23 -4.42 28.29
CA ILE A 415 -9.94 -3.16 28.53
C ILE A 415 -11.43 -3.31 28.29
N ALA A 416 -12.23 -3.10 29.34
CA ALA A 416 -13.66 -3.19 29.35
C ALA A 416 -14.32 -2.17 28.39
N THR A 417 -15.13 -2.68 27.47
CA THR A 417 -16.17 -1.91 26.80
C THR A 417 -17.33 -1.72 27.79
N PRO A 418 -17.89 -0.53 27.99
CA PRO A 418 -18.99 -0.35 28.93
C PRO A 418 -20.31 -0.91 28.37
N GLY A 419 -20.88 -1.85 29.11
CA GLY A 419 -22.32 -2.06 29.21
C GLY A 419 -22.97 -3.07 28.28
N ILE A 420 -23.01 -4.35 28.70
CA ILE A 420 -24.23 -5.19 28.66
C ILE A 420 -24.15 -6.13 29.86
N ALA A 421 -25.27 -6.20 30.60
CA ALA A 421 -25.38 -6.91 31.86
C ALA A 421 -25.22 -8.44 31.70
N SER A 422 -24.55 -9.03 32.67
CA SER A 422 -24.36 -10.47 32.85
C SER A 422 -25.64 -11.17 33.29
N VAL A 423 -25.94 -12.28 32.62
CA VAL A 423 -26.81 -13.34 33.16
C VAL A 423 -25.92 -14.44 33.70
N GLU A 424 -26.05 -14.73 34.99
CA GLU A 424 -25.40 -15.85 35.65
C GLU A 424 -26.03 -17.17 35.18
N ASP A 425 -25.19 -18.13 34.79
CA ASP A 425 -25.61 -19.52 34.69
C ASP A 425 -24.70 -20.41 35.53
N GLN A 426 -25.31 -21.12 36.48
CA GLN A 426 -24.69 -22.10 37.36
C GLN A 426 -24.76 -23.47 36.72
N GLY A 427 -23.65 -24.15 36.54
CA GLY A 427 -23.67 -25.53 36.04
C GLY A 427 -22.38 -26.33 36.20
N ALA A 428 -22.32 -27.08 37.26
CA ALA A 428 -21.70 -28.40 37.55
C ALA A 428 -20.38 -28.86 36.86
N PRO A 429 -19.50 -29.59 37.62
CA PRO A 429 -18.15 -29.96 37.21
C PRO A 429 -18.10 -31.23 36.36
N LEU A 430 -17.33 -31.24 35.29
CA LEU A 430 -16.94 -32.45 34.56
C LEU A 430 -15.52 -32.89 34.91
N ARG A 431 -15.42 -34.18 35.13
CA ARG A 431 -14.29 -34.96 35.65
C ARG A 431 -13.05 -34.90 34.75
N ALA A 432 -11.89 -34.90 35.43
CA ALA A 432 -10.57 -35.16 34.89
C ALA A 432 -10.43 -36.57 34.29
N GLY A 433 -9.64 -36.65 33.22
CA GLY A 433 -9.07 -37.92 32.78
C GLY A 433 -8.84 -38.03 31.28
N ALA A 434 -7.72 -37.50 30.80
CA ALA A 434 -6.97 -38.10 29.67
C ALA A 434 -5.55 -37.52 29.67
N THR A 435 -4.59 -38.32 30.06
CA THR A 435 -3.16 -38.13 29.87
C THR A 435 -2.85 -38.07 28.38
N THR A 436 -2.60 -36.90 27.85
CA THR A 436 -1.98 -36.72 26.53
C THR A 436 -0.49 -36.67 26.69
N THR A 437 0.16 -37.74 26.31
CA THR A 437 1.60 -37.82 26.05
C THR A 437 2.00 -36.70 25.12
N SER A 438 2.86 -35.81 25.57
CA SER A 438 3.59 -34.84 24.77
C SER A 438 4.33 -35.60 23.66
N ARG A 439 3.83 -35.46 22.41
CA ARG A 439 4.68 -35.67 21.24
C ARG A 439 5.70 -34.55 21.27
N GLU A 440 6.94 -34.93 21.56
CA GLU A 440 8.11 -34.10 21.28
C GLU A 440 8.10 -33.78 19.77
N ASP A 441 8.15 -32.49 19.47
CA ASP A 441 8.33 -31.98 18.12
C ASP A 441 9.56 -32.62 17.48
N GLU A 442 9.38 -33.50 16.54
CA GLU A 442 10.39 -33.80 15.53
C GLU A 442 10.57 -32.55 14.67
N THR A 443 11.33 -31.61 15.20
CA THR A 443 11.92 -30.51 14.42
C THR A 443 12.88 -31.15 13.42
N THR A 444 12.39 -31.32 12.20
CA THR A 444 13.29 -31.46 11.04
C THR A 444 14.23 -30.26 11.11
N SER A 445 15.51 -30.50 11.33
CA SER A 445 16.57 -29.51 11.45
C SER A 445 16.65 -28.69 10.16
N GLN A 446 15.97 -27.53 10.14
CA GLN A 446 16.27 -26.50 9.15
C GLN A 446 17.71 -26.01 9.43
N SER A 447 18.63 -26.30 8.51
CA SER A 447 20.01 -25.85 8.62
C SER A 447 20.10 -24.35 8.36
N GLY A 448 19.93 -23.54 9.39
CA GLY A 448 20.12 -22.10 9.33
C GLY A 448 19.38 -21.35 10.45
N ALA A 449 19.96 -20.26 10.94
CA ALA A 449 19.26 -19.34 11.82
C ALA A 449 18.09 -18.69 11.04
N ARG A 450 16.94 -18.50 11.72
CA ARG A 450 15.79 -17.81 11.12
C ARG A 450 16.20 -16.38 10.70
N PRO A 451 15.90 -15.93 9.48
CA PRO A 451 16.30 -14.60 9.03
C PRO A 451 15.61 -13.50 9.84
N ALA A 452 16.32 -12.40 10.01
CA ALA A 452 15.78 -11.19 10.62
C ALA A 452 14.75 -10.55 9.68
N LEU A 453 13.73 -9.91 10.26
CA LEU A 453 12.82 -9.06 9.47
C LEU A 453 13.60 -7.89 8.88
N VAL A 454 13.19 -7.41 7.72
CA VAL A 454 13.77 -6.19 7.12
C VAL A 454 13.65 -5.03 8.12
N SER A 455 14.67 -4.19 8.14
CA SER A 455 14.75 -2.99 8.96
C SER A 455 14.86 -1.76 8.06
N SER A 456 14.32 -0.63 8.52
CA SER A 456 14.49 0.64 7.83
C SER A 456 15.94 1.07 7.86
N HIS A 457 16.49 1.41 6.69
CA HIS A 457 17.79 2.03 6.56
C HIS A 457 17.61 3.46 6.07
N PRO A 458 18.42 4.42 6.55
CA PRO A 458 18.43 5.76 5.98
C PRO A 458 18.68 5.69 4.48
N LEU A 459 17.82 6.33 3.70
CA LEU A 459 18.09 6.58 2.29
C LEU A 459 19.22 7.62 2.19
N GLY A 460 19.97 7.59 1.09
CA GLY A 460 21.09 8.51 0.85
C GLY A 460 20.75 9.99 0.95
N ASP A 461 21.16 10.80 -0.01
CA ASP A 461 20.82 12.24 -0.04
C ASP A 461 19.36 12.46 -0.43
N ALA A 462 18.78 13.58 0.03
CA ALA A 462 17.43 13.97 -0.35
C ALA A 462 17.31 14.15 -1.86
N PRO A 463 16.30 13.54 -2.52
CA PRO A 463 16.06 13.78 -3.93
C PRO A 463 15.72 15.27 -4.14
N ILE A 464 16.36 15.89 -5.14
CA ILE A 464 16.19 17.31 -5.46
C ILE A 464 15.45 17.41 -6.79
N PRO A 465 14.23 17.96 -6.81
CA PRO A 465 13.50 18.13 -8.06
C PRO A 465 14.16 19.22 -8.94
N PRO A 466 13.99 19.17 -10.26
CA PRO A 466 14.44 20.22 -11.15
C PRO A 466 13.78 21.56 -10.76
N LYS A 467 14.49 22.66 -10.98
CA LYS A 467 13.93 23.99 -10.72
C LYS A 467 12.77 24.27 -11.66
N LEU A 468 11.67 24.77 -11.10
CA LEU A 468 10.52 25.21 -11.87
C LEU A 468 10.91 26.49 -12.66
N ASP A 469 10.63 26.52 -13.94
CA ASP A 469 10.77 27.73 -14.74
C ASP A 469 9.59 28.69 -14.52
N SER A 470 9.70 29.92 -15.05
CA SER A 470 8.71 30.99 -14.82
C SER A 470 7.36 30.75 -15.49
N TYR A 471 7.26 29.81 -16.40
CA TYR A 471 6.06 29.52 -17.20
C TYR A 471 5.47 28.15 -16.88
N SER A 472 6.20 27.30 -16.17
CA SER A 472 5.77 25.96 -15.80
C SER A 472 5.03 25.96 -14.46
N LEU A 473 4.16 24.98 -14.30
CA LEU A 473 3.43 24.68 -13.09
C LEU A 473 3.69 23.21 -12.70
N ARG A 474 3.66 22.91 -11.41
CA ARG A 474 3.75 21.54 -10.90
C ARG A 474 2.40 20.84 -11.00
N LEU A 475 2.40 19.67 -11.58
CA LEU A 475 1.22 18.82 -11.69
C LEU A 475 1.04 17.96 -10.43
N VAL A 476 -0.15 17.99 -9.85
CA VAL A 476 -0.62 17.02 -8.86
C VAL A 476 -1.64 16.13 -9.52
N VAL A 477 -1.45 14.81 -9.41
CA VAL A 477 -2.42 13.83 -9.89
C VAL A 477 -2.90 12.99 -8.72
N ASN A 478 -4.18 13.12 -8.43
CA ASN A 478 -4.86 12.43 -7.35
C ASN A 478 -5.85 11.40 -7.90
N ARG A 479 -6.28 10.47 -7.06
CA ARG A 479 -7.42 9.61 -7.35
C ARG A 479 -8.64 10.07 -6.56
N SER A 480 -9.82 9.73 -7.07
CA SER A 480 -11.07 9.89 -6.34
C SER A 480 -11.60 8.51 -5.91
N LEU A 481 -12.45 8.50 -4.87
CA LEU A 481 -13.07 7.27 -4.35
C LEU A 481 -13.85 6.53 -5.45
N TYR A 482 -14.54 7.30 -6.29
CA TYR A 482 -15.27 6.79 -7.44
C TYR A 482 -14.56 7.24 -8.72
N ASP A 483 -13.42 6.64 -9.02
CA ASP A 483 -12.75 6.79 -10.30
C ASP A 483 -13.28 5.76 -11.32
N SER A 484 -12.98 5.95 -12.61
CA SER A 484 -13.34 5.00 -13.67
C SER A 484 -12.49 3.71 -13.66
N GLY A 485 -11.97 3.27 -12.51
CA GLY A 485 -11.28 1.99 -12.34
C GLY A 485 -12.20 0.79 -12.59
N THR A 486 -11.60 -0.39 -12.76
CA THR A 486 -12.28 -1.63 -13.19
C THR A 486 -13.55 -1.95 -12.38
N LEU A 487 -13.47 -1.92 -11.03
CA LEU A 487 -14.61 -2.29 -10.17
C LEU A 487 -15.74 -1.27 -10.22
N VAL A 488 -15.43 0.03 -10.24
CA VAL A 488 -16.45 1.09 -10.31
C VAL A 488 -17.11 1.09 -11.69
N SER A 489 -16.33 0.97 -12.76
CA SER A 489 -16.85 0.92 -14.14
C SER A 489 -17.73 -0.30 -14.39
N SER A 490 -17.45 -1.42 -13.75
CA SER A 490 -18.23 -2.67 -13.86
C SER A 490 -19.49 -2.67 -13.00
N SER A 491 -19.67 -1.67 -12.11
CA SER A 491 -20.85 -1.56 -11.25
C SER A 491 -21.85 -0.54 -11.79
N PRO A 492 -23.06 -0.96 -12.22
CA PRO A 492 -24.09 -0.04 -12.73
C PRO A 492 -24.52 1.04 -11.73
N SER A 493 -24.42 0.76 -10.42
CA SER A 493 -24.78 1.71 -9.37
C SER A 493 -23.66 2.68 -9.01
N LEU A 494 -22.39 2.33 -9.24
CA LEU A 494 -21.24 3.17 -8.89
C LEU A 494 -20.71 3.98 -10.07
N ALA A 495 -20.78 3.45 -11.29
CA ALA A 495 -20.29 4.13 -12.49
C ALA A 495 -20.85 5.56 -12.71
N PRO A 496 -22.13 5.86 -12.36
CA PRO A 496 -22.65 7.23 -12.45
C PRO A 496 -22.01 8.23 -11.46
N LEU A 497 -21.35 7.75 -10.39
CA LEU A 497 -20.73 8.59 -9.35
C LEU A 497 -19.34 9.11 -9.75
N VAL A 498 -18.79 8.62 -10.84
CA VAL A 498 -17.47 9.07 -11.34
C VAL A 498 -17.54 10.56 -11.68
N CYS A 499 -16.61 11.34 -11.10
CA CYS A 499 -16.52 12.77 -11.36
C CYS A 499 -16.01 13.08 -12.78
N GLU A 500 -16.37 14.25 -13.28
CA GLU A 500 -15.81 14.77 -14.54
C GLU A 500 -14.37 15.23 -14.36
N ALA A 501 -13.57 15.10 -15.44
CA ALA A 501 -12.21 15.62 -15.45
C ALA A 501 -12.24 17.16 -15.44
N LYS A 502 -11.67 17.75 -14.38
CA LYS A 502 -11.50 19.21 -14.23
C LYS A 502 -10.12 19.51 -13.68
N LEU A 503 -9.44 20.47 -14.28
CA LEU A 503 -8.15 20.94 -13.79
C LEU A 503 -8.37 22.03 -12.76
N SER A 504 -8.03 21.76 -11.49
CA SER A 504 -7.98 22.80 -10.46
C SER A 504 -6.79 23.71 -10.69
N VAL A 505 -7.03 25.02 -10.77
CA VAL A 505 -6.02 26.06 -11.06
C VAL A 505 -6.27 27.25 -10.12
N HIS A 506 -5.19 27.83 -9.60
CA HIS A 506 -5.29 29.02 -8.76
C HIS A 506 -5.86 30.22 -9.55
N PRO A 507 -6.78 31.04 -8.99
CA PRO A 507 -7.46 32.15 -9.71
C PRO A 507 -6.50 33.12 -10.39
N LEU A 508 -5.36 33.44 -9.77
CA LEU A 508 -4.37 34.35 -10.35
C LEU A 508 -3.69 33.79 -11.60
N GLU A 509 -3.57 32.46 -11.73
CA GLU A 509 -3.02 31.83 -12.93
C GLU A 509 -4.06 31.79 -14.04
N LEU A 510 -5.33 31.53 -13.74
CA LEU A 510 -6.42 31.67 -14.70
C LEU A 510 -6.52 33.10 -15.23
N ALA A 511 -6.48 34.10 -14.36
CA ALA A 511 -6.49 35.49 -14.74
C ALA A 511 -5.30 35.88 -15.63
N ARG A 512 -4.09 35.33 -15.34
CA ARG A 512 -2.89 35.54 -16.18
C ARG A 512 -3.06 35.01 -17.60
N LEU A 513 -3.81 33.93 -17.76
CA LEU A 513 -4.10 33.31 -19.07
C LEU A 513 -5.34 33.90 -19.76
N GLY A 514 -6.09 34.76 -19.06
CA GLY A 514 -7.37 35.29 -19.56
C GLY A 514 -8.47 34.22 -19.64
N ILE A 515 -8.40 33.16 -18.83
CA ILE A 515 -9.34 32.04 -18.77
C ILE A 515 -10.22 32.22 -17.54
N THR A 516 -11.52 31.92 -17.69
CA THR A 516 -12.49 31.93 -16.59
C THR A 516 -12.83 30.50 -16.14
N ASP A 517 -13.43 30.39 -14.94
CA ASP A 517 -13.90 29.11 -14.41
C ASP A 517 -14.87 28.44 -15.39
N GLY A 518 -14.68 27.15 -15.65
CA GLY A 518 -15.48 26.36 -16.59
C GLY A 518 -15.05 26.42 -18.05
N GLU A 519 -14.13 27.30 -18.46
CA GLU A 519 -13.60 27.32 -19.82
C GLU A 519 -12.61 26.18 -20.07
N MET A 520 -12.50 25.81 -21.37
CA MET A 520 -11.53 24.80 -21.78
C MET A 520 -10.12 25.39 -21.87
N LEU A 521 -9.14 24.63 -21.41
CA LEU A 521 -7.73 24.95 -21.56
C LEU A 521 -6.93 23.72 -21.99
N ARG A 522 -5.76 23.96 -22.54
CA ARG A 522 -4.81 22.91 -22.90
C ARG A 522 -3.72 22.78 -21.85
N VAL A 523 -3.54 21.56 -21.34
CA VAL A 523 -2.46 21.17 -20.43
C VAL A 523 -1.43 20.39 -21.23
N ARG A 524 -0.17 20.80 -21.16
CA ARG A 524 0.91 20.16 -21.91
C ARG A 524 2.05 19.76 -20.96
N SER A 525 2.46 18.52 -21.01
CA SER A 525 3.73 18.03 -20.45
C SER A 525 4.74 17.73 -21.57
N ALA A 526 5.92 17.26 -21.22
CA ALA A 526 6.88 16.74 -22.20
C ALA A 526 6.36 15.48 -22.92
N ARG A 527 5.41 14.76 -22.32
CA ARG A 527 4.84 13.50 -22.82
C ARG A 527 3.63 13.71 -23.73
N ALA A 528 2.67 14.53 -23.31
CA ALA A 528 1.39 14.66 -23.97
C ALA A 528 0.75 16.04 -23.77
N SER A 529 -0.36 16.25 -24.47
CA SER A 529 -1.23 17.41 -24.32
C SER A 529 -2.68 16.96 -24.16
N LEU A 530 -3.37 17.54 -23.19
CA LEU A 530 -4.79 17.29 -22.89
C LEU A 530 -5.60 18.57 -22.99
N GLU A 531 -6.85 18.45 -23.39
CA GLU A 531 -7.84 19.53 -23.29
C GLU A 531 -8.81 19.21 -22.16
N VAL A 532 -8.93 20.11 -21.19
CA VAL A 532 -9.69 19.90 -19.97
C VAL A 532 -10.34 21.19 -19.50
N GLN A 533 -11.49 21.08 -18.84
CA GLN A 533 -12.19 22.21 -18.28
C GLN A 533 -11.45 22.76 -17.06
N ALA A 534 -11.24 24.09 -17.01
CA ALA A 534 -10.68 24.78 -15.86
C ALA A 534 -11.66 24.78 -14.68
N ARG A 535 -11.13 24.64 -13.49
CA ARG A 535 -11.84 24.84 -12.22
C ARG A 535 -11.03 25.80 -11.36
N GLU A 536 -11.63 26.90 -10.97
CA GLU A 536 -11.00 27.83 -10.03
C GLU A 536 -10.89 27.22 -8.65
N ASP A 537 -9.69 27.25 -8.06
CA ASP A 537 -9.41 26.74 -6.71
C ASP A 537 -8.36 27.62 -5.99
N ALA A 538 -8.82 28.51 -5.12
CA ALA A 538 -7.96 29.39 -4.36
C ALA A 538 -7.20 28.69 -3.20
N SER A 539 -7.50 27.44 -2.93
CA SER A 539 -6.88 26.68 -1.84
C SER A 539 -5.56 26.02 -2.21
N ILE A 540 -5.24 25.91 -3.51
CA ILE A 540 -3.98 25.36 -4.00
C ILE A 540 -2.92 26.43 -4.17
N LEU A 541 -1.63 26.04 -4.14
CA LEU A 541 -0.53 26.96 -4.40
C LEU A 541 -0.59 27.50 -5.83
N ARG A 542 -0.16 28.74 -6.02
CA ARG A 542 -0.17 29.41 -7.32
C ARG A 542 0.57 28.62 -8.43
N ASN A 543 1.68 27.99 -8.07
CA ASN A 543 2.51 27.23 -9.02
C ASN A 543 2.13 25.74 -9.11
N VAL A 544 0.93 25.38 -8.66
CA VAL A 544 0.41 24.00 -8.64
C VAL A 544 -0.90 23.93 -9.40
N VAL A 545 -1.11 22.86 -10.12
CA VAL A 545 -2.41 22.45 -10.67
C VAL A 545 -2.73 21.03 -10.27
N ALA A 546 -4.01 20.70 -10.12
CA ALA A 546 -4.43 19.37 -9.72
C ALA A 546 -5.46 18.78 -10.68
N LEU A 547 -5.27 17.51 -11.02
CA LEU A 547 -6.15 16.75 -11.91
C LEU A 547 -6.38 15.35 -11.34
N HIS A 548 -7.61 14.84 -11.46
CA HIS A 548 -7.91 13.46 -11.05
C HIS A 548 -7.61 12.47 -12.17
N MET A 549 -6.94 11.38 -11.83
CA MET A 549 -6.75 10.23 -12.69
C MET A 549 -8.06 9.45 -12.83
N ASN A 550 -8.31 8.87 -14.00
CA ASN A 550 -9.51 8.07 -14.29
C ASN A 550 -10.84 8.81 -14.06
N ALA A 551 -10.89 10.12 -14.23
CA ALA A 551 -12.12 10.89 -14.19
C ALA A 551 -12.99 10.62 -15.45
N LYS A 552 -14.29 10.93 -15.38
CA LYS A 552 -15.22 10.77 -16.50
C LYS A 552 -14.80 11.68 -17.66
N GLY A 553 -14.84 11.17 -18.87
CA GLY A 553 -14.36 11.87 -20.08
C GLY A 553 -12.87 11.61 -20.37
N SER A 554 -12.12 11.09 -19.42
CA SER A 554 -10.69 10.80 -19.57
C SER A 554 -10.37 9.57 -20.46
N ARG A 555 -11.38 8.77 -20.79
CA ARG A 555 -11.22 7.51 -21.57
C ARG A 555 -11.57 7.64 -23.06
N THR A 556 -11.71 8.85 -23.59
CA THR A 556 -11.95 9.02 -25.03
C THR A 556 -10.71 8.67 -25.85
N PRO A 557 -10.86 8.05 -27.03
CA PRO A 557 -9.73 7.88 -27.95
C PRO A 557 -9.18 9.27 -28.33
N GLY A 558 -7.99 9.60 -27.83
CA GLY A 558 -7.40 10.93 -27.98
C GLY A 558 -6.88 11.54 -26.68
N GLY A 559 -7.15 10.88 -25.53
CA GLY A 559 -6.49 11.10 -24.24
C GLY A 559 -6.90 12.39 -23.51
N THR A 560 -7.77 12.24 -22.50
CA THR A 560 -8.05 13.29 -21.50
C THR A 560 -7.67 12.85 -20.09
N ASP A 561 -6.95 11.72 -19.95
CA ASP A 561 -6.56 11.18 -18.65
C ASP A 561 -5.25 11.82 -18.15
N ALA A 562 -5.22 12.22 -16.89
CA ALA A 562 -4.02 12.72 -16.23
C ALA A 562 -2.79 11.80 -16.39
N ALA A 563 -3.01 10.48 -16.48
CA ALA A 563 -1.96 9.48 -16.70
C ALA A 563 -1.22 9.61 -18.05
N GLU A 564 -1.77 10.35 -19.02
CA GLU A 564 -1.06 10.65 -20.28
C GLU A 564 0.06 11.67 -20.09
N LEU A 565 -0.06 12.53 -19.07
CA LEU A 565 0.91 13.59 -18.78
C LEU A 565 2.11 13.12 -17.96
N ILE A 566 1.99 11.96 -17.27
CA ILE A 566 2.97 11.49 -16.29
C ILE A 566 4.13 10.76 -16.97
N ASP A 567 5.33 11.00 -16.43
CA ASP A 567 6.54 10.22 -16.63
C ASP A 567 7.01 9.70 -15.26
N VAL A 568 6.95 8.37 -15.07
CA VAL A 568 7.30 7.75 -13.78
C VAL A 568 8.78 7.87 -13.42
N GLU A 569 9.65 8.24 -14.36
CA GLU A 569 11.07 8.47 -14.11
C GLU A 569 11.34 9.88 -13.56
N SER A 570 10.38 10.79 -13.66
CA SER A 570 10.51 12.17 -13.20
C SER A 570 10.26 12.29 -11.70
N LEU A 571 11.11 13.05 -10.99
CA LEU A 571 10.89 13.35 -9.56
C LEU A 571 9.61 14.15 -9.31
N ALA A 572 9.25 15.04 -10.26
CA ALA A 572 8.02 15.80 -10.27
C ALA A 572 7.70 16.25 -11.70
N MET A 573 6.43 16.35 -12.04
CA MET A 573 5.97 16.68 -13.38
C MET A 573 5.74 18.18 -13.53
N ASP A 574 6.40 18.75 -14.55
CA ASP A 574 6.18 20.13 -15.01
C ASP A 574 5.21 20.14 -16.19
N ILE A 575 4.28 21.10 -16.17
CA ILE A 575 3.32 21.32 -17.23
C ILE A 575 3.21 22.78 -17.61
N HIS A 576 2.71 23.05 -18.81
CA HIS A 576 2.33 24.35 -19.30
C HIS A 576 0.82 24.40 -19.56
N LEU A 577 0.24 25.59 -19.31
CA LEU A 577 -1.15 25.88 -19.63
C LEU A 577 -1.24 26.83 -20.81
N GLU A 578 -2.15 26.52 -21.74
CA GLU A 578 -2.42 27.34 -22.93
C GLU A 578 -3.95 27.57 -23.02
N SER A 579 -4.33 28.79 -23.40
CA SER A 579 -5.72 29.07 -23.82
C SER A 579 -6.00 28.40 -25.18
N ILE A 580 -7.21 27.86 -25.35
CA ILE A 580 -7.64 27.23 -26.63
C ILE A 580 -8.35 28.26 -27.49
#